data_7f6360eba6e5be9a7655d0f1e3e8aba6
#
_entry.id   7f6360eba6e5be9a7655d0f1e3e8aba6
#
_cell.length_a   1.000
_cell.length_b   1.000
_cell.length_c   1.000
_cell.angle_alpha   90.00
_cell.angle_beta   90.00
_cell.angle_gamma   90.00
#
_symmetry.space_group_name_H-M   'P 1'
#
loop_
_entity.id
_entity.type
_entity.pdbx_description
1 polymer ?
#
loop_
_entity_poly.entity_id
_entity_poly.type
_entity_poly.pdbx_seq_one_letter_code
_entity_poly.pdbx_strand_id
1 'polypeptide(L)'
;MDAIFYREWLPLPKAEFNVLAMIAEQGGSYSGNYSDMCRYLGVTPQSSNRNALKNAIKSLVSQNYISCESYGRNHTLKIIPKATEIRLPRPWVQSIIQHDYSSEAVAFAHVLKVFIWIVHNDLSVVTNGMIAEDLNVSVSTVVSAKNVLEREYENITKKKVSEKLGEDFFRNLGQELAAGAWWTEI
;
A
#
# COMPACT_ATOMS: atom_id res chain seq x y z
N MET A 1 -7.92 -14.72 2.39
CA MET A 1 -8.84 -13.55 2.23
C MET A 1 -8.00 -12.39 1.76
N ASP A 2 -8.42 -11.71 0.68
CA ASP A 2 -7.64 -10.66 0.05
C ASP A 2 -7.88 -9.30 0.70
N ALA A 3 -6.90 -8.41 0.61
CA ALA A 3 -7.07 -6.99 0.85
C ALA A 3 -7.53 -6.33 -0.47
N ILE A 4 -8.55 -5.48 -0.38
CA ILE A 4 -9.16 -4.83 -1.54
C ILE A 4 -8.69 -3.39 -1.59
N PHE A 5 -8.08 -3.02 -2.71
CA PHE A 5 -7.63 -1.68 -3.06
C PHE A 5 -8.41 -1.17 -4.26
N TYR A 6 -8.26 0.12 -4.55
CA TYR A 6 -8.88 0.73 -5.71
C TYR A 6 -7.85 1.59 -6.46
N ARG A 7 -7.89 1.55 -7.80
CA ARG A 7 -6.98 2.31 -8.65
C ARG A 7 -7.02 3.81 -8.32
N GLU A 8 -8.19 4.31 -7.99
CA GLU A 8 -8.46 5.71 -7.65
C GLU A 8 -7.71 6.19 -6.39
N TRP A 9 -7.15 5.26 -5.60
CA TRP A 9 -6.35 5.61 -4.41
C TRP A 9 -4.88 5.89 -4.73
N LEU A 10 -4.40 5.42 -5.87
CA LEU A 10 -2.98 5.47 -6.20
C LEU A 10 -2.39 6.89 -6.26
N PRO A 11 -3.08 7.91 -6.83
CA PRO A 11 -2.55 9.28 -6.87
C PRO A 11 -2.73 10.04 -5.55
N LEU A 12 -3.43 9.50 -4.53
CA LEU A 12 -3.69 10.20 -3.27
C LEU A 12 -2.40 10.51 -2.50
N PRO A 13 -2.37 11.57 -1.69
CA PRO A 13 -1.27 11.87 -0.79
C PRO A 13 -0.95 10.69 0.15
N LYS A 14 0.32 10.60 0.58
CA LYS A 14 0.82 9.51 1.42
C LYS A 14 -0.03 9.29 2.67
N ALA A 15 -0.44 10.36 3.36
CA ALA A 15 -1.19 10.25 4.61
C ALA A 15 -2.57 9.63 4.42
N GLU A 16 -3.28 10.01 3.36
CA GLU A 16 -4.58 9.45 3.01
C GLU A 16 -4.46 7.99 2.56
N PHE A 17 -3.47 7.70 1.71
CA PHE A 17 -3.22 6.33 1.27
C PHE A 17 -2.87 5.40 2.44
N ASN A 18 -2.10 5.85 3.43
CA ASN A 18 -1.78 5.07 4.64
C ASN A 18 -3.05 4.66 5.40
N VAL A 19 -4.01 5.56 5.55
CA VAL A 19 -5.30 5.27 6.21
C VAL A 19 -6.08 4.22 5.42
N LEU A 20 -6.16 4.37 4.10
CA LEU A 20 -6.87 3.41 3.24
C LEU A 20 -6.20 2.04 3.26
N ALA A 21 -4.87 1.98 3.21
CA ALA A 21 -4.11 0.73 3.28
C ALA A 21 -4.35 -0.01 4.61
N MET A 22 -4.36 0.72 5.73
CA MET A 22 -4.68 0.16 7.04
C MET A 22 -6.09 -0.45 7.06
N ILE A 23 -7.10 0.27 6.54
CA ILE A 23 -8.48 -0.21 6.53
C ILE A 23 -8.63 -1.41 5.58
N ALA A 24 -8.00 -1.38 4.41
CA ALA A 24 -8.03 -2.46 3.43
C ALA A 24 -7.40 -3.74 3.98
N GLU A 25 -6.25 -3.63 4.65
CA GLU A 25 -5.58 -4.76 5.29
C GLU A 25 -6.46 -5.37 6.38
N GLN A 26 -7.23 -4.57 7.13
CA GLN A 26 -8.19 -5.04 8.15
C GLN A 26 -9.53 -5.55 7.55
N GLY A 27 -9.61 -5.72 6.25
CA GLY A 27 -10.81 -6.27 5.58
C GLY A 27 -11.89 -5.24 5.26
N GLY A 28 -11.52 -3.99 5.07
CA GLY A 28 -12.42 -2.90 4.63
C GLY A 28 -13.08 -2.12 5.77
N SER A 29 -12.81 -2.50 7.03
CA SER A 29 -13.29 -1.77 8.21
C SER A 29 -12.24 -1.80 9.31
N TYR A 30 -12.06 -0.66 9.98
CA TYR A 30 -11.14 -0.51 11.12
C TYR A 30 -11.84 0.22 12.27
N SER A 31 -11.66 -0.27 13.50
CA SER A 31 -12.16 0.40 14.71
C SER A 31 -11.03 0.62 15.71
N GLY A 32 -10.85 1.86 16.17
CA GLY A 32 -9.81 2.21 17.13
C GLY A 32 -9.71 3.72 17.35
N ASN A 33 -8.80 4.12 18.23
CA ASN A 33 -8.48 5.53 18.44
C ASN A 33 -7.27 5.96 17.61
N TYR A 34 -7.02 7.26 17.51
CA TYR A 34 -5.89 7.80 16.73
C TYR A 34 -4.51 7.30 17.20
N SER A 35 -4.34 6.98 18.49
CA SER A 35 -3.07 6.48 18.99
C SER A 35 -2.82 5.04 18.54
N ASP A 36 -3.86 4.21 18.48
CA ASP A 36 -3.77 2.85 17.97
C ASP A 36 -3.50 2.85 16.46
N MET A 37 -4.16 3.73 15.72
CA MET A 37 -3.89 3.93 14.28
C MET A 37 -2.45 4.37 14.04
N CYS A 38 -1.91 5.30 14.84
CA CYS A 38 -0.49 5.70 14.75
C CYS A 38 0.44 4.50 14.98
N ARG A 39 0.21 3.70 16.01
CA ARG A 39 1.03 2.51 16.30
C ARG A 39 0.97 1.49 15.16
N TYR A 40 -0.22 1.24 14.62
CA TYR A 40 -0.40 0.37 13.47
C TYR A 40 0.43 0.82 12.26
N LEU A 41 0.46 2.12 12.00
CA LEU A 41 1.23 2.73 10.91
C LEU A 41 2.73 2.92 11.23
N GLY A 42 3.22 2.38 12.35
CA GLY A 42 4.62 2.45 12.74
C GLY A 42 5.10 3.85 13.14
N VAL A 43 4.18 4.76 13.52
CA VAL A 43 4.53 6.11 13.94
C VAL A 43 4.18 6.37 15.40
N THR A 44 5.01 7.17 16.08
CA THR A 44 4.79 7.54 17.49
C THR A 44 3.49 8.32 17.64
N PRO A 45 2.60 7.98 18.60
CA PRO A 45 1.31 8.63 18.79
C PRO A 45 1.44 10.00 19.49
N GLN A 46 2.25 10.90 18.95
CA GLN A 46 2.37 12.29 19.38
C GLN A 46 1.32 13.20 18.72
N SER A 47 1.15 14.40 19.21
CA SER A 47 0.09 15.33 18.78
C SER A 47 0.15 15.63 17.27
N SER A 48 1.36 15.83 16.72
CA SER A 48 1.54 16.09 15.29
C SER A 48 1.04 14.93 14.42
N ASN A 49 1.42 13.69 14.75
CA ASN A 49 1.02 12.50 14.00
C ASN A 49 -0.48 12.22 14.13
N ARG A 50 -1.06 12.39 15.33
CA ARG A 50 -2.51 12.27 15.50
C ARG A 50 -3.28 13.32 14.72
N ASN A 51 -2.78 14.57 14.65
CA ASN A 51 -3.41 15.64 13.86
C ASN A 51 -3.30 15.38 12.36
N ALA A 52 -2.16 14.91 11.88
CA ALA A 52 -1.97 14.52 10.49
C ALA A 52 -2.97 13.41 10.10
N LEU A 53 -3.11 12.40 10.94
CA LEU A 53 -4.05 11.30 10.74
C LEU A 53 -5.51 11.78 10.76
N LYS A 54 -5.87 12.65 11.70
CA LYS A 54 -7.21 13.27 11.77
C LYS A 54 -7.53 14.07 10.51
N ASN A 55 -6.56 14.81 9.98
CA ASN A 55 -6.74 15.59 8.76
C ASN A 55 -6.89 14.68 7.54
N ALA A 56 -6.09 13.62 7.43
CA ALA A 56 -6.22 12.62 6.37
C ALA A 56 -7.61 11.95 6.38
N ILE A 57 -8.10 11.53 7.56
CA ILE A 57 -9.44 10.95 7.71
C ILE A 57 -10.53 11.94 7.29
N LYS A 58 -10.44 13.21 7.73
CA LYS A 58 -11.40 14.25 7.31
C LYS A 58 -11.41 14.45 5.79
N SER A 59 -10.23 14.49 5.17
CA SER A 59 -10.09 14.62 3.72
C SER A 59 -10.74 13.43 3.00
N LEU A 60 -10.46 12.20 3.45
CA LEU A 60 -11.03 10.98 2.87
C LEU A 60 -12.57 10.92 3.01
N VAL A 61 -13.11 11.36 4.14
CA VAL A 61 -14.58 11.45 4.35
C VAL A 61 -15.17 12.48 3.41
N SER A 62 -14.57 13.69 3.30
CA SER A 62 -15.08 14.75 2.42
C SER A 62 -15.06 14.37 0.94
N GLN A 63 -14.10 13.51 0.53
CA GLN A 63 -13.95 12.99 -0.83
C GLN A 63 -14.72 11.68 -1.05
N ASN A 64 -15.50 11.23 -0.06
CA ASN A 64 -16.32 10.02 -0.13
C ASN A 64 -15.50 8.73 -0.39
N TYR A 65 -14.27 8.64 0.15
CA TYR A 65 -13.47 7.41 0.12
C TYR A 65 -13.77 6.48 1.29
N ILE A 66 -14.13 7.04 2.44
CA ILE A 66 -14.50 6.31 3.65
C ILE A 66 -15.70 6.95 4.33
N SER A 67 -16.44 6.15 5.12
CA SER A 67 -17.32 6.65 6.17
C SER A 67 -16.59 6.59 7.51
N CYS A 68 -16.97 7.50 8.43
CA CYS A 68 -16.42 7.56 9.78
C CYS A 68 -17.54 7.77 10.79
N GLU A 69 -17.69 6.81 11.71
CA GLU A 69 -18.57 6.90 12.87
C GLU A 69 -17.70 7.06 14.13
N SER A 70 -18.07 7.96 15.04
CA SER A 70 -17.27 8.25 16.23
C SER A 70 -18.08 7.98 17.50
N TYR A 71 -17.48 7.20 18.41
CA TYR A 71 -18.03 6.87 19.72
C TYR A 71 -16.99 7.22 20.81
N GLY A 72 -17.13 8.37 21.42
CA GLY A 72 -16.15 8.86 22.38
C GLY A 72 -14.78 9.10 21.72
N ARG A 73 -13.77 8.34 22.15
CA ARG A 73 -12.40 8.42 21.59
C ARG A 73 -12.14 7.44 20.45
N ASN A 74 -13.08 6.52 20.19
CA ASN A 74 -12.93 5.51 19.15
C ASN A 74 -13.65 5.95 17.88
N HIS A 75 -13.09 5.55 16.75
CA HIS A 75 -13.60 5.80 15.41
C HIS A 75 -13.73 4.48 14.67
N THR A 76 -14.86 4.28 14.02
CA THR A 76 -15.06 3.17 13.08
C THR A 76 -15.01 3.74 11.66
N LEU A 77 -14.01 3.29 10.91
CA LEU A 77 -13.75 3.69 9.53
C LEU A 77 -14.15 2.54 8.61
N LYS A 78 -14.89 2.83 7.54
CA LYS A 78 -15.26 1.82 6.52
C LYS A 78 -14.96 2.37 5.14
N ILE A 79 -14.39 1.53 4.28
CA ILE A 79 -14.15 1.85 2.88
C ILE A 79 -15.48 2.01 2.15
N ILE A 80 -15.57 3.05 1.32
CA ILE A 80 -16.63 3.21 0.33
C ILE A 80 -16.07 2.72 -1.01
N PRO A 81 -16.64 1.65 -1.60
CA PRO A 81 -16.14 1.07 -2.84
C PRO A 81 -16.02 2.06 -3.99
N LYS A 82 -15.03 1.87 -4.85
CA LYS A 82 -14.79 2.63 -6.08
C LYS A 82 -14.93 1.71 -7.31
N ALA A 83 -14.76 2.28 -8.49
CA ALA A 83 -15.04 1.56 -9.74
C ALA A 83 -14.02 0.46 -10.05
N THR A 84 -12.73 0.70 -9.81
CA THR A 84 -11.66 -0.21 -10.24
C THR A 84 -11.05 -0.92 -9.04
N GLU A 85 -11.60 -2.09 -8.71
CA GLU A 85 -11.15 -2.95 -7.61
C GLU A 85 -9.87 -3.72 -7.98
N ILE A 86 -8.92 -3.74 -7.06
CA ILE A 86 -7.66 -4.48 -7.16
C ILE A 86 -7.52 -5.37 -5.92
N ARG A 87 -7.42 -6.68 -6.12
CA ARG A 87 -7.29 -7.66 -5.03
C ARG A 87 -5.85 -8.06 -4.85
N LEU A 88 -5.36 -7.96 -3.62
CA LEU A 88 -4.03 -8.39 -3.23
C LEU A 88 -4.09 -9.40 -2.09
N PRO A 89 -3.24 -10.43 -2.11
CA PRO A 89 -3.10 -11.33 -0.96
C PRO A 89 -2.74 -10.56 0.30
N ARG A 90 -3.57 -10.69 1.34
CA ARG A 90 -3.36 -9.96 2.61
C ARG A 90 -1.96 -10.16 3.22
N PRO A 91 -1.35 -11.35 3.24
CA PRO A 91 -0.01 -11.53 3.77
C PRO A 91 1.06 -10.67 3.08
N TRP A 92 0.90 -10.41 1.79
CA TRP A 92 1.78 -9.51 1.04
C TRP A 92 1.64 -8.06 1.52
N VAL A 93 0.41 -7.61 1.65
CA VAL A 93 0.11 -6.26 2.15
C VAL A 93 0.67 -6.09 3.56
N GLN A 94 0.48 -7.09 4.43
CA GLN A 94 1.03 -7.09 5.79
C GLN A 94 2.56 -7.04 5.79
N SER A 95 3.23 -7.86 4.96
CA SER A 95 4.69 -7.86 4.87
C SER A 95 5.23 -6.49 4.46
N ILE A 96 4.60 -5.84 3.47
CA ILE A 96 4.98 -4.50 3.04
C ILE A 96 4.75 -3.46 4.14
N ILE A 97 3.60 -3.48 4.83
CA ILE A 97 3.30 -2.52 5.89
C ILE A 97 4.21 -2.70 7.11
N GLN A 98 4.55 -3.94 7.46
CA GLN A 98 5.33 -4.29 8.66
C GLN A 98 6.85 -4.32 8.43
N HIS A 99 7.31 -4.12 7.20
CA HIS A 99 8.72 -4.00 6.90
C HIS A 99 9.35 -2.83 7.67
N ASP A 100 10.57 -3.00 8.15
CA ASP A 100 11.31 -1.92 8.82
C ASP A 100 11.86 -0.92 7.80
N TYR A 101 11.20 0.22 7.70
CA TYR A 101 11.60 1.32 6.81
C TYR A 101 12.59 2.31 7.43
N SER A 102 13.14 2.04 8.61
CA SER A 102 14.05 2.97 9.30
C SER A 102 15.33 3.29 8.52
N SER A 103 15.81 2.34 7.73
CA SER A 103 16.99 2.45 6.86
C SER A 103 16.64 2.71 5.39
N GLU A 104 15.36 2.81 5.03
CA GLU A 104 14.92 2.92 3.66
C GLU A 104 14.74 4.38 3.23
N ALA A 105 15.07 4.68 1.96
CA ALA A 105 14.83 5.98 1.36
C ALA A 105 13.35 6.21 0.96
N VAL A 106 12.47 5.26 1.27
CA VAL A 106 11.07 5.25 0.84
C VAL A 106 10.16 4.76 1.97
N ALA A 107 8.94 5.26 2.04
CA ALA A 107 7.93 4.81 3.01
C ALA A 107 7.05 3.69 2.42
N PHE A 108 6.46 2.86 3.29
CA PHE A 108 5.62 1.73 2.88
C PHE A 108 4.49 2.11 1.92
N ALA A 109 3.90 3.29 2.07
CA ALA A 109 2.85 3.78 1.17
C ALA A 109 3.29 3.80 -0.30
N HIS A 110 4.52 4.24 -0.57
CA HIS A 110 5.04 4.29 -1.94
C HIS A 110 5.37 2.89 -2.46
N VAL A 111 5.93 2.03 -1.61
CA VAL A 111 6.20 0.63 -1.96
C VAL A 111 4.90 -0.09 -2.30
N LEU A 112 3.88 0.06 -1.47
CA LEU A 112 2.57 -0.56 -1.70
C LEU A 112 1.88 0.00 -2.95
N LYS A 113 1.94 1.31 -3.19
CA LYS A 113 1.40 1.93 -4.41
C LYS A 113 2.07 1.38 -5.67
N VAL A 114 3.40 1.29 -5.67
CA VAL A 114 4.17 0.73 -6.81
C VAL A 114 3.78 -0.73 -7.01
N PHE A 115 3.66 -1.51 -5.95
CA PHE A 115 3.23 -2.91 -6.03
C PHE A 115 1.82 -3.05 -6.63
N ILE A 116 0.84 -2.26 -6.14
CA ILE A 116 -0.53 -2.26 -6.66
C ILE A 116 -0.54 -1.88 -8.15
N TRP A 117 0.21 -0.85 -8.53
CA TRP A 117 0.31 -0.39 -9.91
C TRP A 117 0.86 -1.50 -10.82
N ILE A 118 1.93 -2.17 -10.39
CA ILE A 118 2.55 -3.30 -11.12
C ILE A 118 1.54 -4.44 -11.32
N VAL A 119 0.86 -4.86 -10.27
CA VAL A 119 -0.12 -5.96 -10.34
C VAL A 119 -1.32 -5.61 -11.23
N HIS A 120 -1.73 -4.34 -11.24
CA HIS A 120 -2.90 -3.90 -11.99
C HIS A 120 -2.63 -3.68 -13.48
N ASN A 121 -1.41 -3.26 -13.85
CA ASN A 121 -1.09 -2.91 -15.23
C ASN A 121 -0.28 -4.05 -15.88
N ASP A 122 -0.94 -4.83 -16.74
CA ASP A 122 -0.32 -5.87 -17.56
C ASP A 122 0.30 -5.23 -18.82
N LEU A 123 1.40 -4.50 -18.64
CA LEU A 123 2.09 -3.80 -19.73
C LEU A 123 3.41 -4.50 -20.06
N SER A 124 3.63 -4.79 -21.34
CA SER A 124 4.86 -5.40 -21.85
C SER A 124 6.09 -4.47 -21.75
N VAL A 125 5.87 -3.15 -21.69
CA VAL A 125 6.93 -2.14 -21.51
C VAL A 125 6.47 -1.14 -20.49
N VAL A 126 7.22 -1.05 -19.38
CA VAL A 126 6.93 -0.14 -18.27
C VAL A 126 8.19 0.64 -17.92
N THR A 127 8.09 1.97 -17.94
CA THR A 127 9.17 2.84 -17.48
C THR A 127 8.90 3.34 -16.07
N ASN A 128 9.97 3.67 -15.32
CA ASN A 128 9.83 4.28 -14.01
C ASN A 128 9.12 5.64 -14.09
N GLY A 129 9.26 6.36 -15.23
CA GLY A 129 8.56 7.61 -15.50
C GLY A 129 7.04 7.44 -15.55
N MET A 130 6.53 6.43 -16.26
CA MET A 130 5.10 6.14 -16.33
C MET A 130 4.52 5.84 -14.94
N ILE A 131 5.19 5.00 -14.15
CA ILE A 131 4.77 4.70 -12.78
C ILE A 131 4.77 5.98 -11.94
N ALA A 132 5.81 6.79 -12.03
CA ALA A 132 5.97 8.02 -11.26
C ALA A 132 4.83 9.03 -11.55
N GLU A 133 4.47 9.19 -12.82
CA GLU A 133 3.38 10.06 -13.26
C GLU A 133 2.03 9.59 -12.71
N ASP A 134 1.68 8.32 -12.93
CA ASP A 134 0.40 7.74 -12.47
C ASP A 134 0.23 7.77 -10.94
N LEU A 135 1.33 7.59 -10.21
CA LEU A 135 1.33 7.59 -8.74
C LEU A 135 1.51 9.00 -8.14
N ASN A 136 1.78 10.00 -8.96
CA ASN A 136 2.13 11.36 -8.52
C ASN A 136 3.30 11.38 -7.52
N VAL A 137 4.41 10.73 -7.88
CA VAL A 137 5.64 10.64 -7.09
C VAL A 137 6.87 10.90 -7.96
N SER A 138 8.06 11.02 -7.36
CA SER A 138 9.30 11.14 -8.12
C SER A 138 9.75 9.79 -8.69
N VAL A 139 10.51 9.80 -9.78
CA VAL A 139 11.14 8.60 -10.35
C VAL A 139 12.05 7.92 -9.33
N SER A 140 12.81 8.69 -8.55
CA SER A 140 13.66 8.13 -7.48
C SER A 140 12.86 7.38 -6.40
N THR A 141 11.64 7.86 -6.09
CA THR A 141 10.73 7.16 -5.18
C THR A 141 10.31 5.80 -5.76
N VAL A 142 10.01 5.74 -7.06
CA VAL A 142 9.67 4.48 -7.73
C VAL A 142 10.84 3.50 -7.70
N VAL A 143 12.05 3.95 -8.02
CA VAL A 143 13.26 3.11 -7.98
C VAL A 143 13.50 2.56 -6.57
N SER A 144 13.43 3.41 -5.54
CA SER A 144 13.58 2.97 -4.15
C SER A 144 12.51 1.97 -3.73
N ALA A 145 11.26 2.18 -4.16
CA ALA A 145 10.16 1.26 -3.88
C ALA A 145 10.36 -0.12 -4.54
N LYS A 146 10.82 -0.14 -5.79
CA LYS A 146 11.14 -1.39 -6.50
C LYS A 146 12.24 -2.17 -5.79
N ASN A 147 13.31 -1.51 -5.34
CA ASN A 147 14.41 -2.15 -4.61
C ASN A 147 13.92 -2.82 -3.31
N VAL A 148 12.96 -2.22 -2.60
CA VAL A 148 12.33 -2.85 -1.43
C VAL A 148 11.50 -4.05 -1.83
N LEU A 149 10.68 -3.94 -2.89
CA LEU A 149 9.84 -5.04 -3.37
C LEU A 149 10.67 -6.26 -3.80
N GLU A 150 11.80 -6.05 -4.45
CA GLU A 150 12.70 -7.13 -4.87
C GLU A 150 13.22 -7.92 -3.66
N ARG A 151 13.64 -7.23 -2.59
CA ARG A 151 14.08 -7.87 -1.35
C ARG A 151 12.96 -8.59 -0.62
N GLU A 152 11.78 -7.98 -0.53
CA GLU A 152 10.59 -8.58 0.12
C GLU A 152 10.11 -9.82 -0.64
N TYR A 153 10.15 -9.80 -1.97
CA TYR A 153 9.82 -10.98 -2.77
C TYR A 153 10.75 -12.14 -2.45
N GLU A 154 12.08 -11.93 -2.41
CA GLU A 154 13.04 -12.95 -2.01
C GLU A 154 12.78 -13.49 -0.61
N ASN A 155 12.46 -12.62 0.35
CA ASN A 155 12.17 -13.01 1.72
C ASN A 155 10.90 -13.85 1.83
N ILE A 156 9.86 -13.53 1.07
CA ILE A 156 8.59 -14.26 1.08
C ILE A 156 8.75 -15.64 0.45
N THR A 157 9.46 -15.76 -0.66
CA THR A 157 9.72 -17.06 -1.30
C THR A 157 10.57 -17.97 -0.42
N LYS A 158 11.57 -17.43 0.28
CA LYS A 158 12.39 -18.19 1.24
C LYS A 158 11.60 -18.68 2.46
N LYS A 159 10.55 -17.97 2.88
CA LYS A 159 9.70 -18.33 4.05
C LYS A 159 8.59 -19.34 3.74
N LYS A 160 8.54 -19.95 2.56
CA LYS A 160 7.49 -20.92 2.15
C LYS A 160 6.05 -20.41 2.33
N VAL A 161 5.80 -19.14 2.13
CA VAL A 161 4.43 -18.57 2.11
C VAL A 161 3.66 -19.02 0.87
N SER A 162 4.35 -19.63 -0.10
CA SER A 162 3.85 -20.11 -1.38
C SER A 162 2.68 -21.10 -1.29
N GLU A 163 2.60 -21.92 -0.25
CA GLU A 163 1.60 -22.99 -0.16
C GLU A 163 0.14 -22.51 -0.04
N LYS A 164 -0.10 -21.23 0.30
CA LYS A 164 -1.46 -20.69 0.49
C LYS A 164 -1.90 -19.64 -0.54
N LEU A 165 -0.99 -19.14 -1.38
CA LEU A 165 -1.24 -17.93 -2.19
C LEU A 165 -1.29 -18.19 -3.70
N GLY A 166 -1.16 -19.47 -4.13
CA GLY A 166 -1.06 -19.83 -5.53
C GLY A 166 0.36 -19.60 -6.06
N GLU A 167 1.12 -20.67 -6.21
CA GLU A 167 2.52 -20.66 -6.69
C GLU A 167 2.68 -19.92 -8.02
N ASP A 168 1.64 -19.91 -8.85
CA ASP A 168 1.68 -19.29 -10.17
C ASP A 168 1.74 -17.76 -10.12
N PHE A 169 1.03 -17.13 -9.16
CA PHE A 169 1.09 -15.66 -9.01
C PHE A 169 2.50 -15.20 -8.65
N PHE A 170 3.14 -15.85 -7.67
CA PHE A 170 4.49 -15.49 -7.24
C PHE A 170 5.55 -15.88 -8.25
N ARG A 171 5.36 -16.99 -8.97
CA ARG A 171 6.25 -17.41 -10.04
C ARG A 171 6.25 -16.40 -11.18
N ASN A 172 5.06 -15.94 -11.59
CA ASN A 172 4.92 -14.95 -12.66
C ASN A 172 5.49 -13.59 -12.22
N LEU A 173 5.13 -13.11 -11.03
CA LEU A 173 5.67 -11.87 -10.48
C LEU A 173 7.20 -11.94 -10.34
N GLY A 174 7.75 -13.06 -9.86
CA GLY A 174 9.19 -13.27 -9.72
C GLY A 174 9.90 -13.37 -11.05
N GLN A 175 9.32 -14.02 -12.05
CA GLN A 175 9.88 -14.09 -13.40
C GLN A 175 9.89 -12.73 -14.08
N GLU A 176 8.83 -11.95 -13.92
CA GLU A 176 8.72 -10.59 -14.46
C GLU A 176 9.70 -9.63 -13.78
N LEU A 177 9.81 -9.67 -12.46
CA LEU A 177 10.81 -8.90 -11.71
C LEU A 177 12.24 -9.32 -12.07
N ALA A 178 12.53 -10.63 -12.18
CA ALA A 178 13.86 -11.16 -12.53
C ALA A 178 14.22 -10.95 -14.00
N ALA A 179 13.24 -10.94 -14.91
CA ALA A 179 13.45 -10.70 -16.34
C ALA A 179 13.81 -9.22 -16.64
N GLY A 180 13.81 -8.34 -15.63
CA GLY A 180 14.13 -6.93 -15.80
C GLY A 180 13.10 -6.14 -16.62
N ALA A 181 11.96 -6.76 -16.99
CA ALA A 181 10.91 -6.09 -17.75
C ALA A 181 10.38 -4.84 -17.05
N TRP A 182 10.46 -4.81 -15.72
CA TRP A 182 10.05 -3.71 -14.85
C TRP A 182 11.13 -2.66 -14.60
N TRP A 183 12.39 -2.95 -14.95
CA TRP A 183 13.56 -2.17 -14.56
C TRP A 183 14.19 -1.39 -15.70
N THR A 184 13.63 -1.45 -16.89
CA THR A 184 14.15 -0.70 -18.04
C THR A 184 14.02 0.79 -17.78
N GLU A 185 15.13 1.46 -17.53
CA GLU A 185 15.25 2.91 -17.61
C GLU A 185 15.26 3.29 -19.10
N ILE A 186 14.40 4.23 -19.47
CA ILE A 186 14.55 5.04 -20.68
C ILE A 186 14.87 6.45 -20.24
#